data_c7b8acd86ecd8822034c6a9a5b799c1d
#
_entry.id   c7b8acd86ecd8822034c6a9a5b799c1d
#
_cell.length_a   1.000
_cell.length_b   1.000
_cell.length_c   1.000
_cell.angle_alpha   90.00
_cell.angle_beta   90.00
_cell.angle_gamma   90.00
#
_symmetry.space_group_name_H-M   'P 1'
#
loop_
_entity.id
_entity.type
_entity.pdbx_description
1 polymer ?
#
loop_
_entity_poly.entity_id
_entity_poly.type
_entity_poly.pdbx_seq_one_letter_code
_entity_poly.pdbx_strand_id
1 'polypeptide(L)'
;RPTPTPAKKQPPAQKAQPKPAPKAAPPPKKTPTRPTGRLDGIAERLRRAPSKSTQTKGAPAAATAAEVKRSIDVAIDGKILPFWRRNVPSGVDIDQLRVVLRIQLSRDGRITNIAQVGELTGKTDSNAPQQKLFVERAERSIRQASPFDLPDEYYDQWKVWDVTFRAKGM
;
A
#
# COMPACT_ATOMS: atom_id res chain seq x y z
N ARG A 1 37.80 -46.82 27.65
CA ARG A 1 36.58 -47.59 27.30
C ARG A 1 35.51 -46.59 26.86
N PRO A 2 34.92 -46.71 25.67
CA PRO A 2 33.87 -45.82 25.24
C PRO A 2 32.52 -46.28 25.80
N THR A 3 31.73 -45.37 26.29
CA THR A 3 30.34 -45.58 26.71
C THR A 3 29.41 -45.50 25.52
N PRO A 4 28.38 -46.34 25.44
CA PRO A 4 27.52 -46.42 24.28
C PRO A 4 26.38 -45.37 24.36
N THR A 5 26.11 -44.81 23.20
CA THR A 5 24.97 -43.94 22.87
C THR A 5 23.63 -44.71 22.97
N PRO A 6 22.60 -44.15 23.63
CA PRO A 6 21.27 -44.74 23.52
C PRO A 6 20.53 -44.25 22.27
N ALA A 7 19.92 -45.22 21.64
CA ALA A 7 19.18 -45.13 20.41
C ALA A 7 17.92 -44.24 20.46
N LYS A 8 17.68 -43.56 19.32
CA LYS A 8 16.41 -42.92 18.95
C LYS A 8 15.24 -43.89 19.08
N LYS A 9 14.20 -43.50 19.77
CA LYS A 9 12.87 -44.04 19.61
C LYS A 9 12.05 -43.12 18.74
N GLN A 10 11.71 -43.57 17.57
CA GLN A 10 10.69 -42.98 16.70
C GLN A 10 9.30 -43.24 17.29
N PRO A 11 8.39 -42.30 17.28
CA PRO A 11 6.95 -42.60 17.53
C PRO A 11 6.32 -43.17 16.26
N PRO A 12 5.38 -44.08 16.40
CA PRO A 12 4.76 -44.75 15.26
C PRO A 12 3.71 -43.88 14.57
N ALA A 13 3.69 -44.00 13.27
CA ALA A 13 2.68 -43.44 12.41
C ALA A 13 1.27 -43.95 12.78
N GLN A 14 0.37 -43.02 13.04
CA GLN A 14 -1.06 -43.34 13.06
C GLN A 14 -1.69 -43.15 11.69
N LYS A 15 -2.25 -44.22 11.23
CA LYS A 15 -2.97 -44.39 9.98
C LYS A 15 -4.21 -43.50 9.92
N ALA A 16 -4.37 -42.90 8.76
CA ALA A 16 -5.58 -42.23 8.35
C ALA A 16 -6.71 -43.19 8.00
N GLN A 17 -7.90 -42.65 8.06
CA GLN A 17 -9.18 -42.98 7.42
C GLN A 17 -10.24 -43.71 8.27
N PRO A 18 -11.54 -43.54 7.96
CA PRO A 18 -12.14 -42.98 6.73
C PRO A 18 -13.29 -41.97 6.91
N LYS A 19 -13.56 -41.28 5.82
CA LYS A 19 -14.79 -40.59 5.43
C LYS A 19 -16.07 -41.45 5.66
N PRO A 20 -17.25 -40.80 5.95
CA PRO A 20 -18.21 -40.67 4.88
C PRO A 20 -18.85 -39.27 4.79
N ALA A 21 -19.07 -38.87 3.55
CA ALA A 21 -19.83 -37.67 3.20
C ALA A 21 -21.34 -37.95 3.35
N PRO A 22 -22.13 -37.01 3.86
CA PRO A 22 -23.55 -36.98 3.65
C PRO A 22 -23.87 -36.22 2.35
N LYS A 23 -24.71 -36.84 1.55
CA LYS A 23 -25.27 -36.35 0.30
C LYS A 23 -25.93 -34.99 0.49
N ALA A 24 -25.55 -34.06 -0.37
CA ALA A 24 -26.23 -32.80 -0.55
C ALA A 24 -27.66 -33.03 -1.03
N ALA A 25 -28.61 -32.43 -0.34
CA ALA A 25 -29.95 -32.24 -0.83
C ALA A 25 -29.97 -31.10 -1.87
N PRO A 26 -30.77 -31.18 -2.93
CA PRO A 26 -30.82 -30.16 -3.95
C PRO A 26 -31.46 -28.86 -3.42
N PRO A 27 -30.94 -27.69 -3.78
CA PRO A 27 -31.55 -26.44 -3.37
C PRO A 27 -32.87 -26.18 -4.06
N PRO A 28 -33.85 -25.58 -3.37
CA PRO A 28 -35.14 -25.26 -3.99
C PRO A 28 -34.91 -24.21 -5.05
N LYS A 29 -35.45 -24.42 -6.23
CA LYS A 29 -35.54 -23.47 -7.34
C LYS A 29 -36.29 -22.23 -6.89
N LYS A 30 -35.58 -21.16 -6.62
CA LYS A 30 -36.20 -19.85 -6.51
C LYS A 30 -36.45 -19.33 -7.93
N THR A 31 -37.71 -19.27 -8.30
CA THR A 31 -38.20 -18.55 -9.46
C THR A 31 -37.70 -17.09 -9.39
N PRO A 32 -37.14 -16.57 -10.48
CA PRO A 32 -36.81 -15.15 -10.52
C PRO A 32 -38.12 -14.37 -10.58
N THR A 33 -38.46 -13.73 -9.47
CA THR A 33 -39.48 -12.69 -9.44
C THR A 33 -38.91 -11.53 -10.23
N ARG A 34 -39.39 -11.37 -11.44
CA ARG A 34 -39.13 -10.26 -12.32
C ARG A 34 -39.62 -8.99 -11.62
N PRO A 35 -38.79 -8.03 -11.28
CA PRO A 35 -39.28 -6.74 -10.82
C PRO A 35 -39.84 -6.00 -12.06
N THR A 36 -41.15 -5.98 -12.18
CA THR A 36 -41.84 -5.04 -13.02
C THR A 36 -41.78 -3.66 -12.40
N GLY A 37 -40.58 -3.10 -12.34
CA GLY A 37 -40.36 -1.72 -11.97
C GLY A 37 -40.54 -0.86 -13.20
N ARG A 38 -41.52 -0.04 -13.14
CA ARG A 38 -41.84 1.04 -14.08
C ARG A 38 -40.64 1.90 -14.40
N LEU A 39 -39.86 1.55 -15.41
CA LEU A 39 -38.80 2.40 -15.96
C LEU A 39 -39.35 3.37 -17.04
N ASP A 40 -40.60 3.20 -17.46
CA ASP A 40 -41.22 4.06 -18.46
C ASP A 40 -41.32 5.53 -18.06
N GLY A 41 -41.49 5.80 -16.75
CA GLY A 41 -41.55 7.18 -16.24
C GLY A 41 -40.22 7.92 -16.19
N ILE A 42 -39.11 7.19 -16.21
CA ILE A 42 -37.78 7.80 -16.19
C ILE A 42 -37.33 8.17 -17.60
N ALA A 43 -37.65 7.34 -18.57
CA ALA A 43 -37.36 7.62 -19.96
C ALA A 43 -38.11 8.87 -20.47
N GLU A 44 -39.37 9.06 -20.02
CA GLU A 44 -40.20 10.22 -20.37
C GLU A 44 -39.67 11.51 -19.71
N ARG A 45 -39.19 11.46 -18.48
CA ARG A 45 -38.53 12.60 -17.82
C ARG A 45 -37.20 13.01 -18.46
N LEU A 46 -36.43 12.05 -18.96
CA LEU A 46 -35.20 12.34 -19.67
C LEU A 46 -35.43 12.97 -21.06
N ARG A 47 -36.57 12.67 -21.68
CA ARG A 47 -36.95 13.29 -22.98
C ARG A 47 -37.47 14.70 -22.82
N ARG A 48 -37.95 15.08 -21.64
CA ARG A 48 -38.58 16.41 -21.37
C ARG A 48 -37.65 17.41 -20.69
N ALA A 49 -36.45 17.03 -20.36
CA ALA A 49 -35.46 17.97 -19.83
C ALA A 49 -34.91 18.80 -21.01
N PRO A 50 -34.99 20.14 -20.98
CA PRO A 50 -34.34 20.93 -22.00
C PRO A 50 -32.84 20.71 -21.96
N SER A 51 -32.33 20.16 -23.05
CA SER A 51 -30.89 19.90 -23.24
C SER A 51 -30.13 21.21 -23.30
N LYS A 52 -29.72 21.70 -22.15
CA LYS A 52 -28.55 22.59 -21.97
C LYS A 52 -27.50 21.89 -21.15
N SER A 53 -27.10 20.73 -21.55
CA SER A 53 -25.80 20.18 -21.24
C SER A 53 -25.07 20.05 -22.56
N THR A 54 -24.14 20.91 -22.81
CA THR A 54 -23.02 20.65 -23.70
C THR A 54 -22.41 19.33 -23.24
N GLN A 55 -22.92 18.22 -23.80
CA GLN A 55 -22.17 16.97 -23.78
C GLN A 55 -20.95 17.20 -24.67
N THR A 56 -19.94 17.77 -24.07
CA THR A 56 -18.61 17.44 -24.50
C THR A 56 -18.51 15.92 -24.30
N LYS A 57 -18.53 15.17 -25.42
CA LYS A 57 -17.96 13.82 -25.42
C LYS A 57 -16.54 13.98 -24.88
N GLY A 58 -16.40 13.92 -23.56
CA GLY A 58 -15.11 13.94 -22.92
C GLY A 58 -14.39 12.67 -23.35
N ALA A 59 -13.34 12.81 -24.13
CA ALA A 59 -12.21 11.95 -23.95
C ALA A 59 -11.99 11.80 -22.44
N PRO A 60 -11.60 10.61 -21.92
CA PRO A 60 -11.36 10.45 -20.49
C PRO A 60 -10.53 11.64 -20.05
N ALA A 61 -11.08 12.44 -19.14
CA ALA A 61 -10.48 13.71 -18.74
C ALA A 61 -9.04 13.39 -18.34
N ALA A 62 -8.09 13.96 -19.06
CA ALA A 62 -6.69 13.76 -18.72
C ALA A 62 -6.55 14.13 -17.25
N ALA A 63 -6.08 13.17 -16.44
CA ALA A 63 -5.97 13.36 -14.99
C ALA A 63 -5.25 14.67 -14.73
N THR A 64 -5.78 15.52 -13.88
CA THR A 64 -5.14 16.79 -13.57
C THR A 64 -3.79 16.53 -12.93
N ALA A 65 -2.83 17.45 -13.10
CA ALA A 65 -1.52 17.31 -12.50
C ALA A 65 -1.58 17.06 -10.97
N ALA A 66 -2.61 17.60 -10.30
CA ALA A 66 -2.85 17.37 -8.88
C ALA A 66 -3.32 15.95 -8.57
N GLU A 67 -4.17 15.37 -9.42
CA GLU A 67 -4.63 13.98 -9.27
C GLU A 67 -3.50 13.01 -9.53
N VAL A 68 -2.70 13.24 -10.56
CA VAL A 68 -1.50 12.45 -10.86
C VAL A 68 -0.54 12.49 -9.68
N LYS A 69 -0.26 13.68 -9.13
CA LYS A 69 0.62 13.83 -7.97
C LYS A 69 0.11 13.05 -6.76
N ARG A 70 -1.19 13.12 -6.45
CA ARG A 70 -1.79 12.35 -5.35
C ARG A 70 -1.68 10.84 -5.56
N SER A 71 -1.89 10.39 -6.79
CA SER A 71 -1.75 8.96 -7.13
C SER A 71 -0.32 8.48 -6.92
N ILE A 72 0.66 9.29 -7.29
CA ILE A 72 2.08 9.01 -7.06
C ILE A 72 2.42 9.01 -5.57
N ASP A 73 1.93 10.00 -4.80
CA ASP A 73 2.08 10.04 -3.34
C ASP A 73 1.58 8.73 -2.70
N VAL A 74 0.35 8.37 -3.00
CA VAL A 74 -0.27 7.15 -2.46
C VAL A 74 0.50 5.89 -2.86
N ALA A 75 1.01 5.82 -4.08
CA ALA A 75 1.77 4.67 -4.58
C ALA A 75 3.13 4.56 -3.88
N ILE A 76 3.85 5.65 -3.73
CA ILE A 76 5.16 5.69 -3.06
C ILE A 76 5.00 5.40 -1.56
N ASP A 77 4.12 6.14 -0.89
CA ASP A 77 3.86 6.00 0.54
C ASP A 77 3.35 4.60 0.88
N GLY A 78 2.40 4.09 0.11
CA GLY A 78 1.84 2.76 0.28
C GLY A 78 2.89 1.66 0.18
N LYS A 79 3.91 1.85 -0.65
CA LYS A 79 4.99 0.88 -0.82
C LYS A 79 6.06 0.98 0.28
N ILE A 80 6.36 2.18 0.76
CA ILE A 80 7.35 2.40 1.83
C ILE A 80 6.78 2.07 3.22
N LEU A 81 5.51 2.39 3.47
CA LEU A 81 4.89 2.32 4.79
C LEU A 81 5.01 0.95 5.49
N PRO A 82 4.84 -0.20 4.82
CA PRO A 82 5.01 -1.51 5.46
C PRO A 82 6.43 -1.75 5.99
N PHE A 83 7.42 -1.25 5.26
CA PHE A 83 8.83 -1.34 5.67
C PHE A 83 9.13 -0.37 6.80
N TRP A 84 8.61 0.85 6.71
CA TRP A 84 8.76 1.85 7.77
C TRP A 84 8.19 1.38 9.10
N ARG A 85 6.98 0.85 9.12
CA ARG A 85 6.34 0.31 10.34
C ARG A 85 7.17 -0.77 11.03
N ARG A 86 7.95 -1.53 10.28
CA ARG A 86 8.87 -2.55 10.83
C ARG A 86 10.21 -2.00 11.25
N ASN A 87 10.63 -0.91 10.63
CA ASN A 87 11.94 -0.32 10.83
C ASN A 87 11.94 0.85 11.80
N VAL A 88 10.79 1.48 12.05
CA VAL A 88 10.73 2.65 12.94
C VAL A 88 11.36 2.33 14.29
N PRO A 89 12.32 3.15 14.76
CA PRO A 89 12.88 2.94 16.08
C PRO A 89 11.85 3.25 17.17
N SER A 90 12.01 2.64 18.33
CA SER A 90 11.23 2.96 19.53
C SER A 90 12.10 3.74 20.50
N GLY A 91 11.48 4.60 21.29
CA GLY A 91 12.17 5.41 22.28
C GLY A 91 11.32 6.55 22.81
N VAL A 92 11.84 7.26 23.78
CA VAL A 92 11.18 8.44 24.35
C VAL A 92 11.19 9.56 23.31
N ASP A 93 10.07 10.28 23.20
CA ASP A 93 9.89 11.43 22.31
C ASP A 93 10.17 11.14 20.81
N ILE A 94 10.16 9.89 20.42
CA ILE A 94 10.37 9.48 19.01
C ILE A 94 9.27 10.05 18.11
N ASP A 95 8.07 10.24 18.64
CA ASP A 95 6.91 10.77 17.90
C ASP A 95 7.10 12.21 17.44
N GLN A 96 8.00 12.94 18.06
CA GLN A 96 8.33 14.31 17.70
C GLN A 96 9.24 14.40 16.49
N LEU A 97 10.03 13.34 16.24
CA LEU A 97 10.99 13.31 15.13
C LEU A 97 10.29 13.29 13.78
N ARG A 98 10.80 14.15 12.89
CA ARG A 98 10.38 14.22 11.48
C ARG A 98 11.61 14.46 10.61
N VAL A 99 11.70 13.70 9.52
CA VAL A 99 12.71 13.88 8.49
C VAL A 99 12.08 13.86 7.13
N VAL A 100 12.58 14.71 6.24
CA VAL A 100 12.22 14.70 4.83
C VAL A 100 13.41 14.13 4.05
N LEU A 101 13.15 13.08 3.30
CA LEU A 101 14.14 12.44 2.44
C LEU A 101 13.73 12.64 0.98
N ARG A 102 14.62 13.20 0.19
CA ARG A 102 14.48 13.34 -1.26
C ARG A 102 15.02 12.09 -1.91
N ILE A 103 14.19 11.43 -2.68
CA ILE A 103 14.57 10.29 -3.49
C ILE A 103 14.66 10.70 -4.95
N GLN A 104 15.65 10.17 -5.64
CA GLN A 104 15.76 10.25 -7.08
C GLN A 104 15.55 8.85 -7.65
N LEU A 105 14.67 8.76 -8.63
CA LEU A 105 14.25 7.51 -9.23
C LEU A 105 14.61 7.47 -10.71
N SER A 106 15.04 6.32 -11.18
CA SER A 106 15.15 6.02 -12.61
C SER A 106 13.80 5.62 -13.19
N ARG A 107 13.66 5.58 -14.51
CA ARG A 107 12.40 5.22 -15.19
C ARG A 107 11.85 3.85 -14.82
N ASP A 108 12.70 2.94 -14.45
CA ASP A 108 12.34 1.60 -13.96
C ASP A 108 11.96 1.57 -12.47
N GLY A 109 11.76 2.75 -11.85
CA GLY A 109 11.37 2.90 -10.46
C GLY A 109 12.45 2.54 -9.45
N ARG A 110 13.70 2.39 -9.88
CA ARG A 110 14.82 2.13 -8.97
C ARG A 110 15.35 3.42 -8.38
N ILE A 111 15.80 3.32 -7.16
CA ILE A 111 16.42 4.46 -6.47
C ILE A 111 17.83 4.67 -7.01
N THR A 112 18.10 5.87 -7.47
CA THR A 112 19.43 6.31 -7.90
C THR A 112 20.15 7.10 -6.81
N ASN A 113 19.41 7.87 -6.03
CA ASN A 113 19.96 8.64 -4.92
C ASN A 113 18.94 8.85 -3.81
N ILE A 114 19.41 8.99 -2.57
CA ILE A 114 18.61 9.40 -1.41
C ILE A 114 19.39 10.51 -0.71
N ALA A 115 18.76 11.64 -0.46
CA ALA A 115 19.34 12.76 0.24
C ALA A 115 18.37 13.30 1.29
N GLN A 116 18.89 13.69 2.45
CA GLN A 116 18.08 14.38 3.44
C GLN A 116 17.83 15.82 3.00
N VAL A 117 16.58 16.28 3.07
CA VAL A 117 16.17 17.64 2.78
C VAL A 117 15.95 18.37 4.09
N GLY A 118 16.79 19.37 4.35
CA GLY A 118 16.76 20.11 5.59
C GLY A 118 17.25 19.28 6.79
N GLU A 119 16.94 19.75 7.98
CA GLU A 119 17.33 19.08 9.20
C GLU A 119 16.23 18.16 9.75
N LEU A 120 16.66 17.19 10.54
CA LEU A 120 15.75 16.42 11.39
C LEU A 120 15.09 17.36 12.39
N THR A 121 13.78 17.41 12.41
CA THR A 121 12.99 18.24 13.33
C THR A 121 12.45 17.43 14.50
N GLY A 122 12.06 18.11 15.59
CA GLY A 122 11.55 17.46 16.79
C GLY A 122 12.66 16.83 17.65
N LYS A 123 13.89 17.32 17.52
CA LYS A 123 15.03 16.90 18.35
C LYS A 123 14.81 17.34 19.80
N THR A 124 15.01 16.42 20.73
CA THR A 124 15.05 16.65 22.18
C THR A 124 16.26 15.91 22.76
N ASP A 125 16.67 16.25 23.96
CA ASP A 125 17.74 15.52 24.66
C ASP A 125 17.33 14.07 24.92
N SER A 126 16.03 13.85 25.16
CA SER A 126 15.47 12.52 25.42
C SER A 126 15.53 11.61 24.20
N ASN A 127 15.42 12.13 22.99
CA ASN A 127 15.47 11.36 21.75
C ASN A 127 16.82 11.41 21.04
N ALA A 128 17.82 12.05 21.63
CA ALA A 128 19.15 12.21 21.03
C ALA A 128 19.75 10.87 20.53
N PRO A 129 19.70 9.75 21.28
CA PRO A 129 20.24 8.47 20.82
C PRO A 129 19.54 7.91 19.60
N GLN A 130 18.25 8.26 19.39
CA GLN A 130 17.42 7.75 18.30
C GLN A 130 17.48 8.61 17.03
N GLN A 131 17.99 9.85 17.11
CA GLN A 131 17.96 10.81 16.00
C GLN A 131 18.64 10.25 14.73
N LYS A 132 19.88 9.80 14.89
CA LYS A 132 20.66 9.21 13.79
C LYS A 132 19.99 7.92 13.27
N LEU A 133 19.58 7.06 14.19
CA LEU A 133 18.93 5.80 13.86
C LEU A 133 17.61 6.00 13.12
N PHE A 134 16.88 7.06 13.44
CA PHE A 134 15.61 7.41 12.77
C PHE A 134 15.84 7.68 11.29
N VAL A 135 16.85 8.48 10.96
CA VAL A 135 17.21 8.80 9.56
C VAL A 135 17.69 7.55 8.82
N GLU A 136 18.60 6.78 9.41
CA GLU A 136 19.11 5.54 8.80
C GLU A 136 18.01 4.52 8.53
N ARG A 137 17.05 4.39 9.45
CA ARG A 137 15.90 3.48 9.29
C ARG A 137 14.93 3.97 8.22
N ALA A 138 14.73 5.29 8.09
CA ALA A 138 13.93 5.87 7.04
C ALA A 138 14.55 5.58 5.66
N GLU A 139 15.85 5.84 5.48
CA GLU A 139 16.56 5.50 4.25
C GLU A 139 16.50 4.00 3.93
N ARG A 140 16.69 3.16 4.94
CA ARG A 140 16.58 1.71 4.77
C ARG A 140 15.21 1.28 4.28
N SER A 141 14.15 1.88 4.81
CA SER A 141 12.77 1.59 4.41
C SER A 141 12.51 1.95 2.95
N ILE A 142 13.06 3.08 2.49
CA ILE A 142 12.99 3.49 1.08
C ILE A 142 13.71 2.45 0.19
N ARG A 143 14.93 2.07 0.56
CA ARG A 143 15.71 1.08 -0.21
C ARG A 143 15.02 -0.28 -0.29
N GLN A 144 14.36 -0.71 0.79
CA GLN A 144 13.59 -1.97 0.82
C GLN A 144 12.31 -1.91 -0.02
N ALA A 145 11.76 -0.73 -0.24
CA ALA A 145 10.56 -0.53 -1.05
C ALA A 145 10.86 -0.50 -2.57
N SER A 146 12.11 -0.30 -2.97
CA SER A 146 12.52 -0.27 -4.39
C SER A 146 12.43 -1.68 -5.02
N PRO A 147 12.08 -1.79 -6.32
CA PRO A 147 11.67 -0.73 -7.24
C PRO A 147 10.22 -0.26 -7.02
N PHE A 148 9.94 0.98 -7.40
CA PHE A 148 8.58 1.53 -7.40
C PHE A 148 7.91 1.29 -8.74
N ASP A 149 6.63 0.90 -8.72
CA ASP A 149 5.83 0.72 -9.93
C ASP A 149 5.02 2.00 -10.17
N LEU A 150 5.57 2.86 -11.02
CA LEU A 150 5.02 4.19 -11.31
C LEU A 150 4.85 4.35 -12.83
N PRO A 151 3.84 5.10 -13.29
CA PRO A 151 3.57 5.25 -14.71
C PRO A 151 4.65 6.10 -15.41
N ASP A 152 5.27 5.53 -16.43
CA ASP A 152 6.35 6.14 -17.21
C ASP A 152 5.97 7.48 -17.85
N GLU A 153 4.71 7.64 -18.22
CA GLU A 153 4.16 8.86 -18.84
C GLU A 153 4.29 10.09 -17.93
N TYR A 154 4.38 9.88 -16.61
CA TYR A 154 4.53 10.94 -15.62
C TYR A 154 5.91 10.97 -14.98
N TYR A 155 6.93 10.39 -15.62
CA TYR A 155 8.29 10.30 -15.11
C TYR A 155 8.83 11.64 -14.62
N ASP A 156 8.62 12.72 -15.39
CA ASP A 156 9.09 14.05 -15.02
C ASP A 156 8.50 14.57 -13.69
N GLN A 157 7.35 14.04 -13.27
CA GLN A 157 6.72 14.44 -12.02
C GLN A 157 7.24 13.65 -10.82
N TRP A 158 7.70 12.40 -11.03
CA TRP A 158 8.11 11.52 -9.93
C TRP A 158 9.60 11.15 -9.91
N LYS A 159 10.38 11.54 -10.91
CA LYS A 159 11.83 11.29 -10.94
C LYS A 159 12.58 11.84 -9.72
N VAL A 160 12.03 12.87 -9.08
CA VAL A 160 12.49 13.44 -7.81
C VAL A 160 11.29 13.61 -6.90
N TRP A 161 11.33 12.98 -5.74
CA TRP A 161 10.21 12.96 -4.81
C TRP A 161 10.66 13.14 -3.37
N ASP A 162 9.92 13.93 -2.61
CA ASP A 162 10.20 14.20 -1.20
C ASP A 162 9.24 13.38 -0.33
N VAL A 163 9.78 12.53 0.53
CA VAL A 163 9.04 11.67 1.45
C VAL A 163 9.26 12.15 2.88
N THR A 164 8.18 12.41 3.58
CA THR A 164 8.23 12.85 4.98
C THR A 164 8.01 11.68 5.93
N PHE A 165 8.98 11.36 6.76
CA PHE A 165 8.89 10.32 7.78
C PHE A 165 8.55 10.88 9.15
N ARG A 166 7.64 10.19 9.84
CA ARG A 166 7.25 10.40 11.24
C ARG A 166 7.17 9.04 11.91
N ALA A 167 7.30 9.00 13.24
CA ALA A 167 7.24 7.72 13.95
C ALA A 167 5.93 6.95 13.74
N LYS A 168 4.81 7.65 13.65
CA LYS A 168 3.47 7.07 13.45
C LYS A 168 3.03 6.93 11.97
N GLY A 169 3.90 7.26 11.02
CA GLY A 169 3.54 7.17 9.59
C GLY A 169 4.41 8.04 8.69
N MET A 170 3.84 8.39 7.56
CA MET A 170 4.48 9.23 6.54
C MET A 170 3.59 10.41 6.23
#